data_c4398d513484e72e00a104222adfe5a9
#
_entry.id   c4398d513484e72e00a104222adfe5a9
#
_cell.length_a   1.000
_cell.length_b   1.000
_cell.length_c   1.000
_cell.angle_alpha   90.00
_cell.angle_beta   90.00
_cell.angle_gamma   90.00
#
_symmetry.space_group_name_H-M   'P 1'
#
loop_
_entity.id
_entity.type
_entity.pdbx_description
1 polymer ?
#
loop_
_entity_poly.entity_id
_entity_poly.type
_entity_poly.pdbx_seq_one_letter_code
_entity_poly.pdbx_strand_id
1 'polypeptide(L)'
;MTAQRCRFRAGFTLMEVLIAAVMLAVGCIAILSCMMQCQRMMLASKRFESAQLVLQLGEMAHPIPDSSQVTTSGEDVVNDDLLNVKETSAEDLVRELEIDLPRTEREQLKDYTFERTVDETDDEILKWNGGIYAIRSTVRWGGNRYRSKREELNVIRLWRKKP
;
A
#
# COMPACT_ATOMS: atom_id res chain seq x y z
N MET A 1 -2.18 49.96 64.06
CA MET A 1 -3.28 48.95 63.94
C MET A 1 -3.12 48.24 62.61
N THR A 2 -2.50 47.07 62.59
CA THR A 2 -2.22 46.27 61.39
C THR A 2 -3.31 45.20 61.24
N ALA A 3 -4.17 45.37 60.24
CA ALA A 3 -5.21 44.38 59.94
C ALA A 3 -4.59 43.13 59.30
N GLN A 4 -4.53 42.03 60.04
CA GLN A 4 -4.18 40.70 59.53
C GLN A 4 -5.30 40.23 58.62
N ARG A 5 -5.03 40.18 57.29
CA ARG A 5 -5.90 39.52 56.30
C ARG A 5 -5.81 38.01 56.53
N CYS A 6 -6.83 37.41 57.12
CA CYS A 6 -7.02 35.96 57.11
C CYS A 6 -7.14 35.48 55.68
N ARG A 7 -6.10 34.86 55.12
CA ARG A 7 -6.21 34.10 53.88
C ARG A 7 -7.01 32.84 54.16
N PHE A 8 -8.26 32.81 53.76
CA PHE A 8 -9.05 31.57 53.67
C PHE A 8 -8.32 30.64 52.75
N ARG A 9 -7.73 29.59 53.28
CA ARG A 9 -7.31 28.43 52.52
C ARG A 9 -8.60 27.70 52.11
N ALA A 10 -9.07 27.92 50.91
CA ALA A 10 -10.14 27.12 50.30
C ALA A 10 -9.57 25.69 50.16
N GLY A 11 -10.07 24.74 50.97
CA GLY A 11 -9.78 23.32 50.82
C GLY A 11 -10.49 22.83 49.57
N PHE A 12 -9.83 21.99 48.77
CA PHE A 12 -10.45 21.29 47.63
C PHE A 12 -11.64 20.49 48.12
N THR A 13 -12.78 20.66 47.47
CA THR A 13 -13.97 19.83 47.75
C THR A 13 -13.75 18.44 47.16
N LEU A 14 -14.28 17.40 47.80
CA LEU A 14 -14.22 16.02 47.32
C LEU A 14 -14.75 15.89 45.92
N MET A 15 -15.76 16.68 45.54
CA MET A 15 -16.36 16.78 44.20
C MET A 15 -15.35 17.29 43.16
N GLU A 16 -14.56 18.30 43.49
CA GLU A 16 -13.57 18.91 42.60
C GLU A 16 -12.44 17.91 42.26
N VAL A 17 -11.99 17.14 43.22
CA VAL A 17 -11.01 16.06 43.05
C VAL A 17 -11.57 14.96 42.17
N LEU A 18 -12.85 14.60 42.35
CA LEU A 18 -13.50 13.56 41.56
C LEU A 18 -13.66 14.00 40.09
N ILE A 19 -14.10 15.24 39.85
CA ILE A 19 -14.19 15.82 38.50
C ILE A 19 -12.81 15.85 37.82
N ALA A 20 -11.77 16.31 38.52
CA ALA A 20 -10.42 16.35 38.00
C ALA A 20 -9.91 14.95 37.63
N ALA A 21 -10.17 13.92 38.46
CA ALA A 21 -9.81 12.56 38.17
C ALA A 21 -10.51 12.00 36.92
N VAL A 22 -11.80 12.28 36.77
CA VAL A 22 -12.57 11.87 35.57
C VAL A 22 -12.02 12.57 34.29
N MET A 23 -11.77 13.87 34.37
CA MET A 23 -11.19 14.63 33.25
C MET A 23 -9.82 14.07 32.85
N LEU A 24 -8.98 13.75 33.84
CA LEU A 24 -7.68 13.14 33.61
C LEU A 24 -7.79 11.77 32.93
N ALA A 25 -8.71 10.91 33.42
CA ALA A 25 -8.94 9.59 32.85
C ALA A 25 -9.38 9.66 31.38
N VAL A 26 -10.34 10.53 31.05
CA VAL A 26 -10.80 10.78 29.68
C VAL A 26 -9.66 11.28 28.79
N GLY A 27 -8.85 12.22 29.29
CA GLY A 27 -7.66 12.72 28.59
C GLY A 27 -6.65 11.61 28.28
N CYS A 28 -6.35 10.75 29.24
CA CYS A 28 -5.44 9.62 29.05
C CYS A 28 -5.97 8.63 28.00
N ILE A 29 -7.25 8.29 28.01
CA ILE A 29 -7.88 7.40 27.02
C ILE A 29 -7.78 8.00 25.62
N ALA A 30 -8.03 9.30 25.47
CA ALA A 30 -7.92 9.99 24.19
C ALA A 30 -6.49 9.93 23.63
N ILE A 31 -5.48 10.18 24.45
CA ILE A 31 -4.07 10.11 24.07
C ILE A 31 -3.70 8.69 23.63
N LEU A 32 -4.06 7.68 24.41
CA LEU A 32 -3.77 6.27 24.07
C LEU A 32 -4.43 5.86 22.75
N SER A 33 -5.67 6.29 22.53
CA SER A 33 -6.38 6.02 21.26
C SER A 33 -5.67 6.67 20.08
N CYS A 34 -5.20 7.91 20.22
CA CYS A 34 -4.43 8.61 19.19
C CYS A 34 -3.12 7.87 18.89
N MET A 35 -2.37 7.45 19.92
CA MET A 35 -1.13 6.68 19.72
C MET A 35 -1.35 5.37 18.98
N MET A 36 -2.40 4.62 19.30
CA MET A 36 -2.75 3.40 18.58
C MET A 36 -3.10 3.66 17.11
N GLN A 37 -3.80 4.74 16.81
CA GLN A 37 -4.09 5.13 15.42
C GLN A 37 -2.82 5.50 14.66
N CYS A 38 -1.91 6.28 15.25
CA CYS A 38 -0.61 6.62 14.66
C CYS A 38 0.21 5.36 14.34
N GLN A 39 0.26 4.39 15.26
CA GLN A 39 0.97 3.13 15.02
C GLN A 39 0.37 2.34 13.85
N ARG A 40 -0.96 2.28 13.74
CA ARG A 40 -1.64 1.63 12.61
C ARG A 40 -1.32 2.31 11.29
N MET A 41 -1.30 3.64 11.26
CA MET A 41 -0.94 4.42 10.06
C MET A 41 0.52 4.17 9.65
N MET A 42 1.45 4.14 10.61
CA MET A 42 2.86 3.84 10.34
C MET A 42 3.05 2.43 9.76
N LEU A 43 2.34 1.43 10.29
CA LEU A 43 2.39 0.08 9.76
C LEU A 43 1.79 -0.01 8.34
N ALA A 44 0.70 0.70 8.08
CA ALA A 44 0.10 0.77 6.75
C ALA A 44 1.04 1.45 5.74
N SER A 45 1.69 2.57 6.13
CA SER A 45 2.67 3.26 5.30
C SER A 45 3.85 2.36 4.93
N LYS A 46 4.42 1.64 5.90
CA LYS A 46 5.53 0.70 5.63
C LYS A 46 5.13 -0.41 4.67
N ARG A 47 3.91 -0.97 4.81
CA ARG A 47 3.41 -1.98 3.88
C ARG A 47 3.25 -1.42 2.47
N PHE A 48 2.77 -0.20 2.35
CA PHE A 48 2.63 0.48 1.06
C PHE A 48 4.00 0.74 0.41
N GLU A 49 5.00 1.18 1.18
CA GLU A 49 6.39 1.34 0.70
C GLU A 49 6.96 0.00 0.19
N SER A 50 6.74 -1.09 0.93
CA SER A 50 7.15 -2.43 0.49
C SER A 50 6.41 -2.86 -0.78
N ALA A 51 5.12 -2.55 -0.91
CA ALA A 51 4.35 -2.85 -2.12
C ALA A 51 4.87 -2.06 -3.33
N GLN A 52 5.23 -0.79 -3.15
CA GLN A 52 5.85 0.02 -4.21
C GLN A 52 7.21 -0.56 -4.64
N LEU A 53 8.02 -1.03 -3.68
CA LEU A 53 9.29 -1.69 -3.99
C LEU A 53 9.05 -2.95 -4.83
N VAL A 54 8.11 -3.81 -4.44
CA VAL A 54 7.76 -5.03 -5.20
C VAL A 54 7.25 -4.69 -6.60
N LEU A 55 6.46 -3.63 -6.74
CA LEU A 55 6.00 -3.15 -8.04
C LEU A 55 7.20 -2.75 -8.93
N GLN A 56 8.15 -2.00 -8.38
CA GLN A 56 9.36 -1.61 -9.11
C GLN A 56 10.20 -2.83 -9.51
N LEU A 57 10.39 -3.79 -8.59
CA LEU A 57 11.10 -5.04 -8.89
C LEU A 57 10.41 -5.82 -10.00
N GLY A 58 9.08 -5.95 -9.96
CA GLY A 58 8.31 -6.62 -11.00
C GLY A 58 8.41 -5.93 -12.37
N GLU A 59 8.45 -4.60 -12.40
CA GLU A 59 8.64 -3.85 -13.63
C GLU A 59 10.08 -3.90 -14.15
N MET A 60 11.06 -4.08 -13.27
CA MET A 60 12.47 -4.26 -13.66
C MET A 60 12.75 -5.68 -14.17
N ALA A 61 12.17 -6.69 -13.53
CA ALA A 61 12.29 -8.09 -13.97
C ALA A 61 11.56 -8.32 -15.30
N HIS A 62 10.39 -7.71 -15.45
CA HIS A 62 9.55 -7.86 -16.63
C HIS A 62 9.28 -6.48 -17.25
N PRO A 63 10.23 -5.87 -17.95
CA PRO A 63 10.03 -4.57 -18.58
C PRO A 63 8.89 -4.63 -19.60
N ILE A 64 8.08 -3.57 -19.69
CA ILE A 64 7.03 -3.48 -20.69
C ILE A 64 7.74 -3.34 -22.06
N PRO A 65 7.51 -4.26 -23.01
CA PRO A 65 8.19 -4.23 -24.30
C PRO A 65 7.75 -3.00 -25.10
N ASP A 66 8.68 -2.50 -25.89
CA ASP A 66 8.35 -1.48 -26.88
C ASP A 66 7.36 -2.03 -27.90
N SER A 67 6.53 -1.15 -28.42
CA SER A 67 5.48 -1.50 -29.42
C SER A 67 6.01 -2.19 -30.68
N SER A 68 7.31 -2.08 -30.97
CA SER A 68 8.00 -2.75 -32.08
C SER A 68 8.35 -4.22 -31.78
N GLN A 69 8.39 -4.62 -30.52
CA GLN A 69 8.74 -5.99 -30.09
C GLN A 69 7.51 -6.91 -30.06
N VAL A 70 6.31 -6.32 -29.94
CA VAL A 70 5.06 -7.08 -29.94
C VAL A 70 4.59 -7.26 -31.38
N THR A 71 4.85 -8.43 -31.96
CA THR A 71 4.51 -8.77 -33.35
C THR A 71 3.08 -9.28 -33.51
N THR A 72 2.45 -9.69 -32.44
CA THR A 72 1.07 -10.20 -32.41
C THR A 72 0.06 -9.14 -32.81
N SER A 73 -0.93 -9.50 -33.62
CA SER A 73 -1.97 -8.57 -34.14
C SER A 73 -3.31 -8.79 -33.46
N GLY A 74 -3.97 -7.70 -33.09
CA GLY A 74 -5.36 -7.70 -32.65
C GLY A 74 -5.60 -8.38 -31.30
N GLU A 75 -6.55 -9.29 -31.22
CA GLU A 75 -6.98 -10.01 -29.99
C GLU A 75 -5.85 -10.80 -29.32
N ASP A 76 -4.82 -11.17 -30.09
CA ASP A 76 -3.69 -11.94 -29.55
C ASP A 76 -2.78 -11.10 -28.63
N VAL A 77 -2.83 -9.77 -28.67
CA VAL A 77 -2.02 -8.89 -27.80
C VAL A 77 -2.43 -9.04 -26.33
N VAL A 78 -3.70 -9.31 -26.06
CA VAL A 78 -4.21 -9.50 -24.69
C VAL A 78 -3.64 -10.77 -24.06
N ASN A 79 -3.33 -11.77 -24.89
CA ASN A 79 -2.79 -13.05 -24.45
C ASN A 79 -1.25 -13.16 -24.63
N ASP A 80 -0.57 -12.07 -24.94
CA ASP A 80 0.86 -12.07 -25.17
C ASP A 80 1.62 -12.34 -23.86
N ASP A 81 2.39 -13.42 -23.83
CA ASP A 81 3.20 -13.83 -22.66
C ASP A 81 4.27 -12.79 -22.28
N LEU A 82 4.65 -11.87 -23.20
CA LEU A 82 5.57 -10.77 -22.91
C LEU A 82 4.93 -9.65 -22.10
N LEU A 83 3.62 -9.46 -22.29
CA LEU A 83 2.84 -8.41 -21.63
C LEU A 83 2.21 -8.92 -20.33
N ASN A 84 1.80 -10.19 -20.30
CA ASN A 84 1.18 -10.82 -19.15
C ASN A 84 2.25 -11.49 -18.28
N VAL A 85 2.25 -11.16 -16.99
CA VAL A 85 3.09 -11.80 -15.99
C VAL A 85 2.16 -12.50 -15.00
N LYS A 86 2.30 -13.81 -14.88
CA LYS A 86 1.57 -14.62 -13.89
C LYS A 86 1.97 -14.21 -12.48
N GLU A 87 1.10 -14.48 -11.52
CA GLU A 87 1.36 -14.20 -10.10
C GLU A 87 2.72 -14.78 -9.68
N THR A 88 3.68 -13.89 -9.44
CA THR A 88 5.07 -14.21 -9.09
C THR A 88 5.37 -13.70 -7.69
N SER A 89 6.05 -14.49 -6.86
CA SER A 89 6.42 -14.05 -5.51
C SER A 89 7.52 -12.98 -5.55
N ALA A 90 7.52 -12.07 -4.58
CA ALA A 90 8.59 -11.07 -4.48
C ALA A 90 9.97 -11.72 -4.26
N GLU A 91 10.04 -12.91 -3.64
CA GLU A 91 11.28 -13.67 -3.47
C GLU A 91 11.84 -14.14 -4.82
N ASP A 92 10.96 -14.59 -5.74
CA ASP A 92 11.37 -15.04 -7.07
C ASP A 92 11.85 -13.87 -7.92
N LEU A 93 11.18 -12.70 -7.84
CA LEU A 93 11.63 -11.48 -8.51
C LEU A 93 13.03 -11.04 -8.06
N VAL A 94 13.27 -11.07 -6.74
CA VAL A 94 14.59 -10.73 -6.17
C VAL A 94 15.67 -11.70 -6.67
N ARG A 95 15.33 -12.99 -6.77
CA ARG A 95 16.24 -14.02 -7.30
C ARG A 95 16.52 -13.83 -8.79
N GLU A 96 15.49 -13.53 -9.58
CA GLU A 96 15.58 -13.31 -11.01
C GLU A 96 16.47 -12.09 -11.35
N LEU A 97 16.36 -11.03 -10.56
CA LEU A 97 17.16 -9.82 -10.71
C LEU A 97 18.56 -9.92 -10.09
N GLU A 98 18.89 -11.05 -9.43
CA GLU A 98 20.15 -11.25 -8.70
C GLU A 98 20.47 -10.15 -7.69
N ILE A 99 19.42 -9.53 -7.09
CA ILE A 99 19.58 -8.45 -6.13
C ILE A 99 19.87 -9.04 -4.75
N ASP A 100 20.96 -8.61 -4.12
CA ASP A 100 21.27 -8.98 -2.74
C ASP A 100 20.59 -8.02 -1.75
N LEU A 101 19.42 -8.44 -1.26
CA LEU A 101 18.69 -7.69 -0.23
C LEU A 101 19.08 -8.19 1.18
N PRO A 102 19.17 -7.28 2.16
CA PRO A 102 19.33 -7.64 3.56
C PRO A 102 18.25 -8.64 4.00
N ARG A 103 18.62 -9.58 4.86
CA ARG A 103 17.71 -10.65 5.33
C ARG A 103 16.39 -10.12 5.89
N THR A 104 16.45 -8.99 6.61
CA THR A 104 15.29 -8.32 7.21
C THR A 104 14.30 -7.80 6.16
N GLU A 105 14.80 -7.25 5.05
CA GLU A 105 13.97 -6.77 3.96
C GLU A 105 13.37 -7.94 3.17
N ARG A 106 14.15 -8.99 2.92
CA ARG A 106 13.68 -10.21 2.27
C ARG A 106 12.55 -10.87 3.04
N GLU A 107 12.63 -10.94 4.37
CA GLU A 107 11.55 -11.46 5.22
C GLU A 107 10.28 -10.59 5.15
N GLN A 108 10.41 -9.29 5.01
CA GLN A 108 9.27 -8.37 4.86
C GLN A 108 8.54 -8.55 3.53
N LEU A 109 9.25 -8.91 2.47
CA LEU A 109 8.69 -9.08 1.12
C LEU A 109 8.06 -10.45 0.88
N LYS A 110 8.23 -11.41 1.79
CA LYS A 110 7.82 -12.80 1.62
C LYS A 110 6.33 -13.00 1.30
N ASP A 111 5.46 -12.14 1.87
CA ASP A 111 4.01 -12.25 1.72
C ASP A 111 3.47 -11.43 0.52
N TYR A 112 4.37 -10.88 -0.32
CA TYR A 112 4.01 -10.06 -1.47
C TYR A 112 4.08 -10.84 -2.75
N THR A 113 3.08 -10.63 -3.62
CA THR A 113 3.06 -11.18 -4.98
C THR A 113 2.83 -10.07 -5.99
N PHE A 114 3.45 -10.22 -7.17
CA PHE A 114 3.31 -9.34 -8.31
C PHE A 114 2.58 -10.08 -9.44
N GLU A 115 1.66 -9.41 -10.10
CA GLU A 115 0.96 -9.89 -11.28
C GLU A 115 0.80 -8.74 -12.27
N ARG A 116 0.90 -9.04 -13.56
CA ARG A 116 0.59 -8.08 -14.61
C ARG A 116 -0.38 -8.67 -15.59
N THR A 117 -1.48 -7.97 -15.84
CA THR A 117 -2.51 -8.35 -16.80
C THR A 117 -2.72 -7.25 -17.82
N VAL A 118 -3.08 -7.64 -19.03
CA VAL A 118 -3.45 -6.72 -20.09
C VAL A 118 -4.95 -6.82 -20.29
N ASP A 119 -5.62 -5.69 -20.11
CA ASP A 119 -7.05 -5.55 -20.39
C ASP A 119 -7.23 -4.75 -21.69
N GLU A 120 -8.09 -5.22 -22.57
CA GLU A 120 -8.52 -4.42 -23.70
C GLU A 120 -9.39 -3.27 -23.20
N THR A 121 -9.10 -2.05 -23.62
CA THR A 121 -9.89 -0.90 -23.19
C THR A 121 -11.25 -0.95 -23.87
N ASP A 122 -12.33 -1.00 -23.08
CA ASP A 122 -13.72 -1.04 -23.56
C ASP A 122 -14.19 0.27 -24.26
N ASP A 123 -13.38 1.31 -24.22
CA ASP A 123 -13.70 2.61 -24.76
C ASP A 123 -13.63 2.59 -26.30
N GLU A 124 -14.79 2.68 -26.98
CA GLU A 124 -14.89 2.64 -28.45
C GLU A 124 -14.01 3.72 -29.12
N ILE A 125 -13.81 4.87 -28.48
CA ILE A 125 -12.98 5.96 -28.99
C ILE A 125 -11.49 5.55 -29.01
N LEU A 126 -11.06 4.75 -28.03
CA LEU A 126 -9.68 4.27 -27.94
C LEU A 126 -9.43 3.09 -28.88
N LYS A 127 -10.43 2.24 -29.14
CA LYS A 127 -10.36 1.17 -30.16
C LYS A 127 -10.15 1.73 -31.59
N TRP A 128 -10.73 2.89 -31.88
CA TRP A 128 -10.61 3.53 -33.20
C TRP A 128 -9.21 4.10 -33.49
N ASN A 129 -8.42 4.38 -32.45
CA ASN A 129 -7.08 4.98 -32.55
C ASN A 129 -5.91 3.98 -32.62
N GLY A 130 -6.14 2.74 -33.04
CA GLY A 130 -5.05 1.79 -33.32
C GLY A 130 -4.58 0.96 -32.12
N GLY A 131 -5.53 0.42 -31.34
CA GLY A 131 -5.25 -0.58 -30.29
C GLY A 131 -4.52 0.02 -29.09
N ILE A 132 -5.27 0.67 -28.22
CA ILE A 132 -4.77 1.08 -26.90
C ILE A 132 -5.19 0.01 -25.89
N TYR A 133 -4.23 -0.50 -25.14
CA TYR A 133 -4.40 -1.53 -24.14
C TYR A 133 -4.10 -0.97 -22.75
N ALA A 134 -4.86 -1.42 -21.76
CA ALA A 134 -4.60 -1.07 -20.36
C ALA A 134 -3.74 -2.18 -19.72
N ILE A 135 -2.49 -1.87 -19.41
CA ILE A 135 -1.61 -2.77 -18.67
C ILE A 135 -1.81 -2.49 -17.19
N ARG A 136 -2.29 -3.50 -16.48
CA ARG A 136 -2.54 -3.45 -15.04
C ARG A 136 -1.46 -4.23 -14.31
N SER A 137 -0.61 -3.53 -13.56
CA SER A 137 0.35 -4.14 -12.63
C SER A 137 -0.26 -4.15 -11.22
N THR A 138 -0.39 -5.33 -10.64
CA THR A 138 -1.02 -5.55 -9.33
C THR A 138 -0.02 -6.14 -8.37
N VAL A 139 0.13 -5.54 -7.20
CA VAL A 139 0.87 -6.12 -6.09
C VAL A 139 -0.12 -6.46 -4.99
N ARG A 140 -0.11 -7.71 -4.53
CA ARG A 140 -0.99 -8.20 -3.46
C ARG A 140 -0.17 -8.61 -2.25
N TRP A 141 -0.71 -8.32 -1.03
CA TRP A 141 -0.08 -8.72 0.24
C TRP A 141 -1.13 -9.01 1.32
N GLY A 142 -0.72 -9.69 2.39
CA GLY A 142 -1.53 -9.85 3.60
C GLY A 142 -2.53 -10.98 3.59
N GLY A 143 -2.28 -12.06 2.88
CA GLY A 143 -3.11 -13.28 2.87
C GLY A 143 -2.83 -14.26 4.00
N ASN A 144 -2.83 -13.85 5.28
CA ASN A 144 -2.70 -14.82 6.36
C ASN A 144 -4.03 -15.56 6.59
N ARG A 145 -3.96 -16.85 6.97
CA ARG A 145 -5.10 -17.78 7.13
C ARG A 145 -6.29 -17.26 7.95
N TYR A 146 -6.12 -16.14 8.68
CA TYR A 146 -7.12 -15.51 9.54
C TYR A 146 -7.70 -14.20 9.01
N ARG A 147 -7.16 -13.62 7.91
CA ARG A 147 -7.69 -12.41 7.26
C ARG A 147 -8.01 -12.73 5.81
N SER A 148 -9.28 -12.85 5.51
CA SER A 148 -9.80 -13.15 4.17
C SER A 148 -9.62 -11.99 3.16
N LYS A 149 -9.13 -10.84 3.56
CA LYS A 149 -8.98 -9.66 2.70
C LYS A 149 -7.51 -9.44 2.41
N ARG A 150 -7.10 -9.75 1.17
CA ARG A 150 -5.81 -9.31 0.62
C ARG A 150 -5.89 -7.81 0.35
N GLU A 151 -4.86 -7.09 0.72
CA GLU A 151 -4.66 -5.70 0.31
C GLU A 151 -3.96 -5.72 -1.05
N GLU A 152 -4.29 -4.78 -1.93
CA GLU A 152 -3.71 -4.71 -3.27
C GLU A 152 -3.38 -3.29 -3.67
N LEU A 153 -2.30 -3.14 -4.43
CA LEU A 153 -1.89 -1.93 -5.11
C LEU A 153 -1.98 -2.17 -6.61
N ASN A 154 -2.84 -1.42 -7.29
CA ASN A 154 -3.02 -1.49 -8.73
C ASN A 154 -2.46 -0.24 -9.40
N VAL A 155 -1.62 -0.44 -10.41
CA VAL A 155 -1.13 0.62 -11.29
C VAL A 155 -1.56 0.29 -12.71
N ILE A 156 -2.26 1.23 -13.34
CA ILE A 156 -2.74 1.07 -14.71
C ILE A 156 -1.93 2.00 -15.61
N ARG A 157 -1.37 1.44 -16.68
CA ARG A 157 -0.66 2.19 -17.72
C ARG A 157 -1.34 1.95 -19.07
N LEU A 158 -1.51 3.01 -19.84
CA LEU A 158 -1.99 2.90 -21.20
C LEU A 158 -0.79 2.61 -22.11
N TRP A 159 -0.87 1.53 -22.86
CA TRP A 159 0.12 1.13 -23.84
C TRP A 159 -0.51 1.15 -25.23
N ARG A 160 0.19 1.73 -26.19
CA ARG A 160 -0.27 1.85 -27.56
C ARG A 160 0.61 1.03 -28.48
N LYS A 161 0.00 0.15 -29.26
CA LYS A 161 0.69 -0.51 -30.37
C LYS A 161 0.94 0.51 -31.49
N LYS A 162 2.17 0.65 -31.95
CA LYS A 162 2.44 1.42 -33.15
C LYS A 162 1.92 0.68 -34.37
N PRO A 163 1.28 1.39 -35.32
CA PRO A 163 0.84 0.80 -36.57
C PRO A 163 2.00 0.26 -37.40
#